data_65f4ebb0a83e70e02a07fe58e554bb7a
#
_entry.id   65f4ebb0a83e70e02a07fe58e554bb7a
#
_cell.length_a   1.000
_cell.length_b   1.000
_cell.length_c   1.000
_cell.angle_alpha   90.00
_cell.angle_beta   90.00
_cell.angle_gamma   90.00
#
_symmetry.space_group_name_H-M   'P 1'
#
loop_
_entity.id
_entity.type
_entity.pdbx_description
1 polymer ?
#
loop_
_entity_poly.entity_id
_entity_poly.type
_entity_poly.pdbx_seq_one_letter_code
_entity_poly.pdbx_strand_id
1 'polypeptide(L)'
;MYAIITGASSGCGYEYARVMASNGYDLLIVSNEDIIHDKAALLRQEYPVTILSLVRNLGVQEAAKELYDYCHTNAIEVEVLINNAGVYHDRDFLEDTEAFNQLILNLHMYTPAMLMYYFGNDMVKRGKGYVLNMCSITADIAVQRLSTYGATKAFLQNFTRSVHVEWKNQGVYVTNVTPGAINTGLYNIRPWLTKMGLALGYIVEPDYLARRGVKAMLKGRAKVSIPGIWNTILLFLVALVPTGLLRLIRNWGIF
;
A
#
# COMPACT_ATOMS: atom_id res chain seq x y z
N MET A 1 -8.48 6.58 -19.49
CA MET A 1 -8.06 7.04 -18.13
C MET A 1 -7.26 5.97 -17.44
N TYR A 2 -6.12 6.34 -16.90
CA TYR A 2 -5.17 5.40 -16.36
C TYR A 2 -5.27 5.30 -14.82
N ALA A 3 -5.02 4.07 -14.33
CA ALA A 3 -4.67 3.82 -12.94
C ALA A 3 -3.17 3.49 -12.86
N ILE A 4 -2.45 4.20 -11.98
CA ILE A 4 -1.07 3.84 -11.61
C ILE A 4 -1.11 2.92 -10.39
N ILE A 5 -0.40 1.79 -10.47
CA ILE A 5 -0.24 0.86 -9.34
C ILE A 5 1.25 0.66 -9.08
N THR A 6 1.72 1.08 -7.92
CA THR A 6 3.12 0.89 -7.50
C THR A 6 3.31 -0.44 -6.77
N GLY A 7 4.44 -1.10 -6.97
CA GLY A 7 4.73 -2.42 -6.39
C GLY A 7 3.83 -3.53 -6.94
N ALA A 8 3.56 -3.51 -8.25
CA ALA A 8 2.60 -4.40 -8.89
C ALA A 8 3.20 -5.69 -9.48
N SER A 9 4.46 -6.03 -9.17
CA SER A 9 5.10 -7.27 -9.61
C SER A 9 4.55 -8.53 -8.92
N SER A 10 3.95 -8.37 -7.73
CA SER A 10 3.47 -9.49 -6.93
C SER A 10 2.42 -9.06 -5.88
N GLY A 11 1.88 -10.03 -5.15
CA GLY A 11 1.06 -9.82 -3.96
C GLY A 11 -0.12 -8.86 -4.17
N CYS A 12 -0.32 -7.96 -3.20
CA CYS A 12 -1.43 -7.02 -3.22
C CYS A 12 -1.39 -6.07 -4.42
N GLY A 13 -0.20 -5.63 -4.86
CA GLY A 13 -0.05 -4.73 -5.99
C GLY A 13 -0.53 -5.35 -7.30
N TYR A 14 -0.20 -6.61 -7.53
CA TYR A 14 -0.69 -7.35 -8.70
C TYR A 14 -2.20 -7.55 -8.64
N GLU A 15 -2.76 -7.87 -7.47
CA GLU A 15 -4.20 -8.00 -7.30
C GLU A 15 -4.94 -6.65 -7.45
N TYR A 16 -4.36 -5.54 -7.01
CA TYR A 16 -4.89 -4.21 -7.32
C TYR A 16 -4.92 -3.97 -8.83
N ALA A 17 -3.86 -4.35 -9.57
CA ALA A 17 -3.83 -4.22 -11.01
C ALA A 17 -4.95 -5.05 -11.68
N ARG A 18 -5.17 -6.29 -11.26
CA ARG A 18 -6.27 -7.15 -11.75
C ARG A 18 -7.64 -6.51 -11.50
N VAL A 19 -7.88 -6.02 -10.28
CA VAL A 19 -9.15 -5.40 -9.93
C VAL A 19 -9.37 -4.10 -10.72
N MET A 20 -8.35 -3.28 -10.91
CA MET A 20 -8.48 -2.05 -11.69
C MET A 20 -8.72 -2.34 -13.18
N ALA A 21 -8.01 -3.31 -13.78
CA ALA A 21 -8.25 -3.76 -15.15
C ALA A 21 -9.69 -4.29 -15.33
N SER A 22 -10.18 -5.08 -14.38
CA SER A 22 -11.58 -5.59 -14.41
C SER A 22 -12.64 -4.49 -14.26
N ASN A 23 -12.27 -3.32 -13.73
CA ASN A 23 -13.13 -2.13 -13.69
C ASN A 23 -12.98 -1.24 -14.95
N GLY A 24 -12.22 -1.68 -15.96
CA GLY A 24 -12.09 -1.00 -17.25
C GLY A 24 -11.07 0.14 -17.28
N TYR A 25 -10.20 0.25 -16.28
CA TYR A 25 -9.12 1.24 -16.32
C TYR A 25 -7.94 0.74 -17.14
N ASP A 26 -7.37 1.62 -17.96
CA ASP A 26 -6.02 1.43 -18.48
C ASP A 26 -5.02 1.48 -17.31
N LEU A 27 -3.92 0.74 -17.42
CA LEU A 27 -2.97 0.61 -16.31
C LEU A 27 -1.58 1.09 -16.68
N LEU A 28 -0.92 1.76 -15.74
CA LEU A 28 0.53 1.85 -15.65
C LEU A 28 0.97 1.13 -14.37
N ILE A 29 1.54 -0.06 -14.52
CA ILE A 29 2.05 -0.85 -13.40
C ILE A 29 3.54 -0.63 -13.23
N VAL A 30 3.97 -0.35 -11.99
CA VAL A 30 5.34 0.04 -11.68
C VAL A 30 5.94 -0.89 -10.63
N SER A 31 7.16 -1.35 -10.84
CA SER A 31 7.97 -2.12 -9.88
C SER A 31 9.45 -1.85 -10.12
N ASN A 32 10.31 -2.23 -9.18
CA ASN A 32 11.76 -2.26 -9.36
C ASN A 32 12.28 -3.58 -9.94
N GLU A 33 11.39 -4.49 -10.33
CA GLU A 33 11.70 -5.83 -10.82
C GLU A 33 11.26 -5.99 -12.28
N ASP A 34 12.12 -6.60 -13.12
CA ASP A 34 11.84 -6.82 -14.55
C ASP A 34 10.64 -7.74 -14.81
N ILE A 35 10.32 -8.63 -13.86
CA ILE A 35 9.13 -9.50 -13.93
C ILE A 35 7.82 -8.73 -14.12
N ILE A 36 7.82 -7.41 -13.90
CA ILE A 36 6.66 -6.55 -14.14
C ILE A 36 6.19 -6.60 -15.61
N HIS A 37 7.10 -6.82 -16.55
CA HIS A 37 6.77 -6.94 -17.97
C HIS A 37 5.97 -8.22 -18.26
N ASP A 38 6.34 -9.34 -17.62
CA ASP A 38 5.61 -10.60 -17.73
C ASP A 38 4.24 -10.50 -17.09
N LYS A 39 4.15 -9.82 -15.93
CA LYS A 39 2.86 -9.54 -15.27
C LYS A 39 1.95 -8.68 -16.15
N ALA A 40 2.49 -7.68 -16.81
CA ALA A 40 1.72 -6.89 -17.78
C ALA A 40 1.24 -7.74 -18.96
N ALA A 41 2.08 -8.64 -19.48
CA ALA A 41 1.71 -9.54 -20.58
C ALA A 41 0.54 -10.47 -20.19
N LEU A 42 0.56 -11.04 -18.98
CA LEU A 42 -0.54 -11.85 -18.45
C LEU A 42 -1.83 -11.04 -18.33
N LEU A 43 -1.75 -9.84 -17.78
CA LEU A 43 -2.93 -8.98 -17.63
C LEU A 43 -3.55 -8.56 -18.99
N ARG A 44 -2.71 -8.32 -20.02
CA ARG A 44 -3.20 -8.01 -21.40
C ARG A 44 -3.94 -9.18 -22.03
N GLN A 45 -3.64 -10.42 -21.62
CA GLN A 45 -4.39 -11.60 -22.10
C GLN A 45 -5.76 -11.75 -21.41
N GLU A 46 -5.86 -11.29 -20.14
CA GLU A 46 -7.09 -11.44 -19.35
C GLU A 46 -8.07 -10.27 -19.51
N TYR A 47 -7.57 -9.06 -19.80
CA TYR A 47 -8.40 -7.83 -19.77
C TYR A 47 -8.24 -6.98 -21.03
N PRO A 48 -9.35 -6.50 -21.63
CA PRO A 48 -9.34 -5.71 -22.86
C PRO A 48 -9.05 -4.22 -22.59
N VAL A 49 -7.97 -3.92 -21.84
CA VAL A 49 -7.53 -2.57 -21.48
C VAL A 49 -6.07 -2.39 -21.84
N THR A 50 -5.63 -1.15 -22.00
CA THR A 50 -4.20 -0.84 -22.22
C THR A 50 -3.42 -1.03 -20.94
N ILE A 51 -2.34 -1.82 -20.97
CA ILE A 51 -1.49 -2.06 -19.80
C ILE A 51 -0.04 -1.75 -20.14
N LEU A 52 0.48 -0.70 -19.53
CA LEU A 52 1.87 -0.30 -19.59
C LEU A 52 2.61 -0.79 -18.35
N SER A 53 3.86 -1.15 -18.51
CA SER A 53 4.73 -1.59 -17.41
C SER A 53 6.02 -0.78 -17.39
N LEU A 54 6.44 -0.35 -16.21
CA LEU A 54 7.63 0.47 -16.02
C LEU A 54 8.48 -0.11 -14.89
N VAL A 55 9.74 -0.41 -15.18
CA VAL A 55 10.73 -0.74 -14.15
C VAL A 55 11.29 0.55 -13.57
N ARG A 56 11.04 0.79 -12.29
CA ARG A 56 11.51 1.98 -11.58
C ARG A 56 11.71 1.70 -10.09
N ASN A 57 12.89 2.05 -9.58
CA ASN A 57 13.13 2.05 -8.14
C ASN A 57 12.49 3.29 -7.52
N LEU A 58 11.40 3.08 -6.77
CA LEU A 58 10.66 4.14 -6.09
C LEU A 58 11.24 4.50 -4.70
N GLY A 59 12.33 3.86 -4.31
CA GLY A 59 13.03 4.14 -3.05
C GLY A 59 14.03 5.30 -3.10
N VAL A 60 14.15 6.01 -4.23
CA VAL A 60 14.99 7.20 -4.40
C VAL A 60 14.15 8.47 -4.49
N GLN A 61 14.69 9.60 -4.10
CA GLN A 61 13.91 10.85 -3.98
C GLN A 61 13.38 11.37 -5.33
N GLU A 62 14.13 11.17 -6.40
CA GLU A 62 13.78 11.64 -7.75
C GLU A 62 12.64 10.86 -8.39
N ALA A 63 12.40 9.62 -7.92
CA ALA A 63 11.53 8.65 -8.57
C ALA A 63 10.09 9.13 -8.76
N ALA A 64 9.54 9.86 -7.78
CA ALA A 64 8.18 10.40 -7.89
C ALA A 64 8.06 11.42 -9.01
N LYS A 65 9.06 12.31 -9.14
CA LYS A 65 9.09 13.32 -10.20
C LYS A 65 9.31 12.66 -11.56
N GLU A 66 10.22 11.72 -11.66
CA GLU A 66 10.50 10.98 -12.89
C GLU A 66 9.27 10.20 -13.39
N LEU A 67 8.52 9.56 -12.48
CA LEU A 67 7.29 8.86 -12.84
C LEU A 67 6.21 9.84 -13.33
N TYR A 68 6.09 10.99 -12.70
CA TYR A 68 5.18 12.05 -13.13
C TYR A 68 5.55 12.57 -14.53
N ASP A 69 6.84 12.88 -14.75
CA ASP A 69 7.35 13.37 -16.04
C ASP A 69 7.16 12.33 -17.15
N TYR A 70 7.39 11.05 -16.83
CA TYR A 70 7.12 9.96 -17.76
C TYR A 70 5.65 9.96 -18.20
N CYS A 71 4.71 10.09 -17.27
CA CYS A 71 3.28 10.15 -17.59
C CYS A 71 2.94 11.38 -18.44
N HIS A 72 3.49 12.53 -18.10
CA HIS A 72 3.28 13.76 -18.86
C HIS A 72 3.82 13.67 -20.30
N THR A 73 5.04 13.17 -20.46
CA THR A 73 5.67 13.01 -21.79
C THR A 73 4.92 12.03 -22.69
N ASN A 74 4.30 11.01 -22.10
CA ASN A 74 3.57 9.97 -22.84
C ASN A 74 2.05 10.23 -22.89
N ALA A 75 1.59 11.42 -22.51
CA ALA A 75 0.16 11.80 -22.48
C ALA A 75 -0.72 10.80 -21.68
N ILE A 76 -0.20 10.24 -20.60
CA ILE A 76 -0.90 9.32 -19.70
C ILE A 76 -1.69 10.14 -18.68
N GLU A 77 -2.99 10.26 -18.88
CA GLU A 77 -3.88 10.96 -17.95
C GLU A 77 -4.30 10.04 -16.81
N VAL A 78 -3.82 10.36 -15.60
CA VAL A 78 -3.98 9.54 -14.40
C VAL A 78 -5.22 9.96 -13.61
N GLU A 79 -6.20 9.07 -13.48
CA GLU A 79 -7.37 9.26 -12.62
C GLU A 79 -7.24 8.54 -11.27
N VAL A 80 -6.47 7.44 -11.23
CA VAL A 80 -6.30 6.63 -10.03
C VAL A 80 -4.83 6.45 -9.72
N LEU A 81 -4.44 6.70 -8.46
CA LEU A 81 -3.10 6.42 -7.94
C LEU A 81 -3.18 5.43 -6.77
N ILE A 82 -2.59 4.25 -6.92
CA ILE A 82 -2.48 3.24 -5.86
C ILE A 82 -1.04 3.16 -5.37
N ASN A 83 -0.76 3.80 -4.24
CA ASN A 83 0.50 3.74 -3.53
C ASN A 83 0.56 2.45 -2.70
N ASN A 84 1.05 1.37 -3.31
CA ASN A 84 1.16 0.05 -2.68
C ASN A 84 2.61 -0.40 -2.52
N ALA A 85 3.56 0.10 -3.30
CA ALA A 85 4.97 -0.27 -3.18
C ALA A 85 5.46 -0.16 -1.74
N GLY A 86 6.17 -1.17 -1.28
CA GLY A 86 6.67 -1.20 0.08
C GLY A 86 7.62 -2.36 0.33
N VAL A 87 8.43 -2.20 1.36
CA VAL A 87 9.35 -3.21 1.88
C VAL A 87 9.03 -3.49 3.34
N TYR A 88 9.39 -4.67 3.79
CA TYR A 88 9.17 -5.12 5.15
C TYR A 88 10.45 -5.77 5.67
N HIS A 89 10.86 -5.40 6.86
CA HIS A 89 12.00 -6.01 7.52
C HIS A 89 11.69 -6.15 9.01
N ASP A 90 11.77 -7.35 9.52
CA ASP A 90 11.57 -7.69 10.92
C ASP A 90 12.94 -7.75 11.61
N ARG A 91 13.43 -6.59 12.07
CA ARG A 91 14.71 -6.42 12.77
C ARG A 91 14.64 -5.32 13.82
N ASP A 92 15.49 -5.42 14.83
CA ASP A 92 15.68 -4.32 15.77
C ASP A 92 16.29 -3.11 15.03
N PHE A 93 15.93 -1.90 15.42
CA PHE A 93 16.25 -0.67 14.67
C PHE A 93 17.74 -0.50 14.37
N LEU A 94 18.61 -0.87 15.33
CA LEU A 94 20.07 -0.78 15.18
C LEU A 94 20.69 -1.94 14.39
N GLU A 95 19.93 -2.99 14.09
CA GLU A 95 20.37 -4.10 13.26
C GLU A 95 20.15 -3.81 11.76
N ASP A 96 19.30 -2.83 11.43
CA ASP A 96 19.10 -2.38 10.07
C ASP A 96 20.23 -1.46 9.61
N THR A 97 20.54 -1.54 8.31
CA THR A 97 21.53 -0.65 7.72
C THR A 97 20.95 0.75 7.51
N GLU A 98 21.82 1.78 7.48
CA GLU A 98 21.43 3.14 7.11
C GLU A 98 20.74 3.16 5.74
N ALA A 99 21.28 2.43 4.75
CA ALA A 99 20.71 2.35 3.41
C ALA A 99 19.28 1.77 3.41
N PHE A 100 19.00 0.75 4.24
CA PHE A 100 17.64 0.20 4.35
C PHE A 100 16.69 1.19 5.05
N ASN A 101 17.14 1.87 6.11
CA ASN A 101 16.34 2.90 6.76
C ASN A 101 16.01 4.04 5.80
N GLN A 102 16.98 4.48 4.99
CA GLN A 102 16.75 5.51 3.96
C GLN A 102 15.78 5.03 2.87
N LEU A 103 15.94 3.78 2.41
CA LEU A 103 15.04 3.16 1.44
C LEU A 103 13.59 3.15 1.94
N ILE A 104 13.34 2.66 3.16
CA ILE A 104 11.98 2.53 3.70
C ILE A 104 11.33 3.90 3.94
N LEU A 105 12.09 4.90 4.41
CA LEU A 105 11.60 6.27 4.59
C LEU A 105 11.20 6.88 3.24
N ASN A 106 12.04 6.74 2.21
CA ASN A 106 11.74 7.23 0.89
C ASN A 106 10.51 6.51 0.30
N LEU A 107 10.52 5.19 0.30
CA LEU A 107 9.50 4.38 -0.36
C LEU A 107 8.11 4.48 0.30
N HIS A 108 8.06 4.58 1.65
CA HIS A 108 6.81 4.57 2.38
C HIS A 108 6.26 5.96 2.74
N MET A 109 7.11 7.00 2.72
CA MET A 109 6.71 8.34 3.13
C MET A 109 6.90 9.35 2.00
N TYR A 110 8.15 9.57 1.59
CA TYR A 110 8.49 10.63 0.64
C TYR A 110 7.83 10.39 -0.73
N THR A 111 8.07 9.23 -1.33
CA THR A 111 7.56 8.92 -2.68
C THR A 111 6.04 8.97 -2.77
N PRO A 112 5.24 8.29 -1.89
CA PRO A 112 3.79 8.42 -1.98
C PRO A 112 3.29 9.84 -1.72
N ALA A 113 3.92 10.60 -0.82
CA ALA A 113 3.56 12.01 -0.60
C ALA A 113 3.81 12.87 -1.85
N MET A 114 4.96 12.67 -2.52
CA MET A 114 5.29 13.42 -3.74
C MET A 114 4.47 12.97 -4.96
N LEU A 115 4.17 11.68 -5.09
CA LEU A 115 3.23 11.22 -6.13
C LEU A 115 1.84 11.83 -5.94
N MET A 116 1.37 11.90 -4.69
CA MET A 116 0.11 12.60 -4.38
C MET A 116 0.20 14.09 -4.68
N TYR A 117 1.34 14.74 -4.40
CA TYR A 117 1.52 16.16 -4.72
C TYR A 117 1.42 16.43 -6.24
N TYR A 118 2.11 15.63 -7.06
CA TYR A 118 2.10 15.83 -8.51
C TYR A 118 0.77 15.42 -9.14
N PHE A 119 0.35 14.18 -9.00
CA PHE A 119 -0.88 13.68 -9.63
C PHE A 119 -2.14 14.25 -8.98
N GLY A 120 -2.11 14.51 -7.68
CA GLY A 120 -3.21 15.12 -6.97
C GLY A 120 -3.50 16.54 -7.43
N ASN A 121 -2.48 17.33 -7.76
CA ASN A 121 -2.65 18.67 -8.34
C ASN A 121 -3.41 18.59 -9.68
N ASP A 122 -3.09 17.62 -10.54
CA ASP A 122 -3.80 17.44 -11.81
C ASP A 122 -5.23 16.92 -11.59
N MET A 123 -5.41 15.99 -10.64
CA MET A 123 -6.73 15.48 -10.27
C MET A 123 -7.64 16.60 -9.71
N VAL A 124 -7.10 17.46 -8.85
CA VAL A 124 -7.83 18.61 -8.26
C VAL A 124 -8.21 19.61 -9.36
N LYS A 125 -7.28 19.97 -10.26
CA LYS A 125 -7.58 20.86 -11.40
C LYS A 125 -8.69 20.30 -12.29
N ARG A 126 -8.75 18.98 -12.45
CA ARG A 126 -9.74 18.29 -13.25
C ARG A 126 -11.08 18.09 -12.51
N GLY A 127 -11.09 18.23 -11.20
CA GLY A 127 -12.26 17.99 -10.34
C GLY A 127 -12.59 16.50 -10.18
N LYS A 128 -11.65 15.59 -10.46
CA LYS A 128 -11.87 14.14 -10.41
C LYS A 128 -10.58 13.37 -10.17
N GLY A 129 -10.58 12.48 -9.17
CA GLY A 129 -9.47 11.59 -8.92
C GLY A 129 -9.65 10.71 -7.69
N TYR A 130 -8.88 9.63 -7.66
CA TYR A 130 -8.88 8.68 -6.55
C TYR A 130 -7.45 8.31 -6.18
N VAL A 131 -7.16 8.32 -4.89
CA VAL A 131 -5.88 7.83 -4.36
C VAL A 131 -6.15 6.74 -3.32
N LEU A 132 -5.39 5.66 -3.39
CA LEU A 132 -5.36 4.60 -2.38
C LEU A 132 -3.95 4.49 -1.83
N ASN A 133 -3.81 4.61 -0.52
CA ASN A 133 -2.56 4.41 0.19
C ASN A 133 -2.60 3.11 1.02
N MET A 134 -1.62 2.23 0.76
CA MET A 134 -1.47 0.96 1.46
C MET A 134 -0.76 1.18 2.80
N CYS A 135 -1.55 1.29 3.87
CA CYS A 135 -1.07 1.41 5.24
C CYS A 135 -0.90 0.04 5.91
N SER A 136 -1.02 0.01 7.21
CA SER A 136 -0.92 -1.20 8.03
C SER A 136 -1.60 -0.96 9.38
N ILE A 137 -2.01 -2.04 10.05
CA ILE A 137 -2.45 -1.99 11.46
C ILE A 137 -1.32 -1.51 12.39
N THR A 138 -0.05 -1.69 12.00
CA THR A 138 1.12 -1.19 12.74
C THR A 138 1.20 0.33 12.79
N ALA A 139 0.38 1.05 12.01
CA ALA A 139 0.23 2.49 12.12
C ALA A 139 -0.44 2.92 13.44
N ASP A 140 -1.23 2.05 14.02
CA ASP A 140 -2.02 2.35 15.23
C ASP A 140 -1.41 1.74 16.51
N ILE A 141 -0.35 0.91 16.37
CA ILE A 141 0.31 0.20 17.49
C ILE A 141 1.84 0.21 17.36
N ALA A 142 2.52 0.32 18.48
CA ALA A 142 3.98 0.15 18.51
C ALA A 142 4.32 -1.35 18.55
N VAL A 143 4.99 -1.83 17.50
CA VAL A 143 5.44 -3.22 17.39
C VAL A 143 6.97 -3.24 17.44
N GLN A 144 7.52 -4.06 18.33
CA GLN A 144 8.97 -4.27 18.38
C GLN A 144 9.46 -4.82 17.05
N ARG A 145 10.72 -4.52 16.70
CA ARG A 145 11.37 -4.93 15.44
C ARG A 145 10.76 -4.31 14.17
N LEU A 146 9.68 -3.52 14.29
CA LEU A 146 9.02 -2.81 13.20
C LEU A 146 9.02 -1.29 13.42
N SER A 147 10.03 -0.76 14.10
CA SER A 147 10.06 0.66 14.51
C SER A 147 9.91 1.61 13.33
N THR A 148 10.81 1.51 12.34
CA THR A 148 10.77 2.37 11.13
C THR A 148 9.53 2.06 10.28
N TYR A 149 9.21 0.77 10.08
CA TYR A 149 8.03 0.37 9.31
C TYR A 149 6.74 0.94 9.90
N GLY A 150 6.48 0.71 11.19
CA GLY A 150 5.29 1.21 11.88
C GLY A 150 5.18 2.73 11.83
N ALA A 151 6.31 3.43 12.09
CA ALA A 151 6.36 4.88 12.03
C ALA A 151 6.03 5.43 10.63
N THR A 152 6.55 4.81 9.55
CA THR A 152 6.22 5.21 8.18
C THR A 152 4.74 4.99 7.84
N LYS A 153 4.15 3.90 8.32
CA LYS A 153 2.71 3.62 8.12
C LYS A 153 1.83 4.56 8.94
N ALA A 154 2.26 4.98 10.13
CA ALA A 154 1.57 6.00 10.93
C ALA A 154 1.60 7.38 10.23
N PHE A 155 2.77 7.77 9.69
CA PHE A 155 2.86 8.97 8.84
C PHE A 155 1.86 8.90 7.68
N LEU A 156 1.92 7.84 6.87
CA LEU A 156 1.08 7.70 5.68
C LEU A 156 -0.41 7.69 6.03
N GLN A 157 -0.79 7.04 7.14
CA GLN A 157 -2.18 7.01 7.61
C GLN A 157 -2.69 8.41 7.99
N ASN A 158 -1.92 9.17 8.76
CA ASN A 158 -2.30 10.52 9.17
C ASN A 158 -2.33 11.49 7.99
N PHE A 159 -1.29 11.45 7.15
CA PHE A 159 -1.20 12.23 5.92
C PHE A 159 -2.39 11.98 4.99
N THR A 160 -2.74 10.72 4.73
CA THR A 160 -3.89 10.32 3.92
C THR A 160 -5.20 10.93 4.43
N ARG A 161 -5.41 10.90 5.75
CA ARG A 161 -6.64 11.45 6.37
C ARG A 161 -6.72 12.96 6.22
N SER A 162 -5.62 13.67 6.42
CA SER A 162 -5.56 15.13 6.26
C SER A 162 -5.85 15.54 4.82
N VAL A 163 -5.16 14.93 3.86
CA VAL A 163 -5.34 15.23 2.43
C VAL A 163 -6.74 14.83 1.94
N HIS A 164 -7.34 13.76 2.48
CA HIS A 164 -8.74 13.41 2.16
C HIS A 164 -9.69 14.56 2.51
N VAL A 165 -9.53 15.18 3.68
CA VAL A 165 -10.37 16.31 4.10
C VAL A 165 -10.15 17.53 3.20
N GLU A 166 -8.90 17.82 2.83
CA GLU A 166 -8.55 18.94 1.96
C GLU A 166 -9.13 18.80 0.54
N TRP A 167 -9.08 17.58 -0.04
CA TRP A 167 -9.39 17.38 -1.46
C TRP A 167 -10.82 16.89 -1.74
N LYS A 168 -11.51 16.37 -0.75
CA LYS A 168 -12.86 15.80 -0.88
C LYS A 168 -13.85 16.74 -1.59
N ASN A 169 -13.83 18.02 -1.23
CA ASN A 169 -14.73 19.03 -1.83
C ASN A 169 -14.25 19.48 -3.22
N GLN A 170 -13.10 19.01 -3.68
CA GLN A 170 -12.52 19.28 -4.98
C GLN A 170 -12.65 18.07 -5.92
N GLY A 171 -13.51 17.09 -5.56
CA GLY A 171 -13.77 15.90 -6.38
C GLY A 171 -12.68 14.82 -6.32
N VAL A 172 -11.73 14.93 -5.39
CA VAL A 172 -10.64 13.94 -5.23
C VAL A 172 -10.76 13.23 -3.89
N TYR A 173 -10.75 11.91 -3.94
CA TYR A 173 -10.92 11.07 -2.76
C TYR A 173 -9.64 10.29 -2.45
N VAL A 174 -9.16 10.40 -1.23
CA VAL A 174 -7.95 9.72 -0.77
C VAL A 174 -8.34 8.68 0.28
N THR A 175 -8.02 7.42 0.02
CA THR A 175 -8.43 6.28 0.84
C THR A 175 -7.23 5.62 1.51
N ASN A 176 -7.31 5.46 2.80
CA ASN A 176 -6.38 4.67 3.60
C ASN A 176 -6.88 3.22 3.71
N VAL A 177 -6.12 2.26 3.21
CA VAL A 177 -6.35 0.83 3.43
C VAL A 177 -5.43 0.35 4.54
N THR A 178 -6.03 -0.10 5.64
CA THR A 178 -5.32 -0.57 6.84
C THR A 178 -5.50 -2.09 6.97
N PRO A 179 -4.63 -2.90 6.37
CA PRO A 179 -4.69 -4.34 6.53
C PRO A 179 -4.12 -4.79 7.89
N GLY A 180 -4.63 -5.93 8.36
CA GLY A 180 -3.95 -6.80 9.30
C GLY A 180 -2.95 -7.71 8.56
N ALA A 181 -2.88 -8.97 8.94
CA ALA A 181 -2.03 -9.94 8.26
C ALA A 181 -2.61 -10.33 6.89
N ILE A 182 -1.74 -10.41 5.88
CA ILE A 182 -2.11 -10.77 4.51
C ILE A 182 -1.27 -11.98 4.10
N ASN A 183 -1.88 -12.93 3.40
CA ASN A 183 -1.19 -14.09 2.85
C ASN A 183 -0.36 -13.70 1.62
N THR A 184 0.77 -13.03 1.86
CA THR A 184 1.76 -12.68 0.83
C THR A 184 3.12 -13.28 1.21
N GLY A 185 4.03 -13.36 0.27
CA GLY A 185 5.43 -13.74 0.55
C GLY A 185 6.20 -12.69 1.39
N LEU A 186 5.58 -11.61 1.81
CA LEU A 186 6.20 -10.53 2.57
C LEU A 186 6.53 -10.95 4.02
N TYR A 187 5.74 -11.85 4.59
CA TYR A 187 5.89 -12.31 5.98
C TYR A 187 6.31 -13.77 6.00
N ASN A 188 7.29 -14.09 6.85
CA ASN A 188 7.75 -15.47 7.02
C ASN A 188 6.92 -16.23 8.08
N ILE A 189 5.61 -16.31 7.86
CA ILE A 189 4.67 -16.99 8.77
C ILE A 189 4.72 -18.49 8.52
N ARG A 190 4.78 -19.28 9.60
CA ARG A 190 4.74 -20.74 9.49
C ARG A 190 3.45 -21.21 8.76
N PRO A 191 3.53 -22.17 7.81
CA PRO A 191 2.39 -22.56 6.97
C PRO A 191 1.12 -22.97 7.74
N TRP A 192 1.28 -23.63 8.88
CA TRP A 192 0.12 -24.05 9.70
C TRP A 192 -0.57 -22.85 10.37
N LEU A 193 0.19 -21.83 10.79
CA LEU A 193 -0.37 -20.58 11.34
C LEU A 193 -1.09 -19.78 10.25
N THR A 194 -0.55 -19.77 9.02
CA THR A 194 -1.23 -19.15 7.87
C THR A 194 -2.57 -19.82 7.60
N LYS A 195 -2.61 -21.16 7.55
CA LYS A 195 -3.86 -21.93 7.35
C LYS A 195 -4.89 -21.63 8.45
N MET A 196 -4.47 -21.64 9.70
CA MET A 196 -5.33 -21.32 10.83
C MET A 196 -5.83 -19.87 10.77
N GLY A 197 -4.96 -18.92 10.49
CA GLY A 197 -5.29 -17.51 10.38
C GLY A 197 -6.29 -17.22 9.24
N LEU A 198 -6.16 -17.88 8.10
CA LEU A 198 -7.11 -17.82 6.99
C LEU A 198 -8.46 -18.40 7.39
N ALA A 199 -8.48 -19.59 8.03
CA ALA A 199 -9.72 -20.23 8.48
C ALA A 199 -10.49 -19.39 9.51
N LEU A 200 -9.78 -18.68 10.39
CA LEU A 200 -10.36 -17.77 11.38
C LEU A 200 -10.67 -16.37 10.82
N GLY A 201 -10.28 -16.07 9.58
CA GLY A 201 -10.46 -14.76 8.95
C GLY A 201 -9.56 -13.65 9.53
N TYR A 202 -8.51 -14.01 10.27
CA TYR A 202 -7.50 -13.08 10.78
C TYR A 202 -6.47 -12.73 9.71
N ILE A 203 -6.03 -13.72 8.92
CA ILE A 203 -5.22 -13.52 7.72
C ILE A 203 -6.18 -13.44 6.53
N VAL A 204 -5.92 -12.56 5.58
CA VAL A 204 -6.72 -12.42 4.37
C VAL A 204 -5.89 -12.65 3.11
N GLU A 205 -6.54 -13.09 2.04
CA GLU A 205 -5.92 -13.21 0.73
C GLU A 205 -5.75 -11.83 0.07
N PRO A 206 -4.68 -11.64 -0.73
CA PRO A 206 -4.41 -10.36 -1.42
C PRO A 206 -5.56 -9.89 -2.33
N ASP A 207 -6.24 -10.81 -3.00
CA ASP A 207 -7.36 -10.51 -3.89
C ASP A 207 -8.59 -9.98 -3.13
N TYR A 208 -8.88 -10.55 -1.96
CA TYR A 208 -9.94 -10.04 -1.08
C TYR A 208 -9.64 -8.62 -0.61
N LEU A 209 -8.39 -8.37 -0.20
CA LEU A 209 -7.95 -7.04 0.20
C LEU A 209 -8.09 -6.05 -0.95
N ALA A 210 -7.61 -6.39 -2.15
CA ALA A 210 -7.64 -5.52 -3.32
C ALA A 210 -9.07 -5.15 -3.70
N ARG A 211 -9.99 -6.12 -3.79
CA ARG A 211 -11.41 -5.87 -4.08
C ARG A 211 -12.06 -4.95 -3.05
N ARG A 212 -11.78 -5.16 -1.76
CA ARG A 212 -12.35 -4.34 -0.69
C ARG A 212 -11.76 -2.93 -0.68
N GLY A 213 -10.46 -2.82 -0.89
CA GLY A 213 -9.73 -1.55 -0.97
C GLY A 213 -10.22 -0.68 -2.13
N VAL A 214 -10.25 -1.23 -3.35
CA VAL A 214 -10.74 -0.54 -4.55
C VAL A 214 -12.21 -0.14 -4.39
N LYS A 215 -13.07 -1.05 -3.90
CA LYS A 215 -14.47 -0.71 -3.64
C LYS A 215 -14.65 0.44 -2.65
N ALA A 216 -13.80 0.52 -1.62
CA ALA A 216 -13.84 1.62 -0.66
C ALA A 216 -13.35 2.93 -1.29
N MET A 217 -12.27 2.88 -2.06
CA MET A 217 -11.72 4.02 -2.80
C MET A 217 -12.73 4.62 -3.78
N LEU A 218 -13.31 3.81 -4.65
CA LEU A 218 -14.30 4.27 -5.64
C LEU A 218 -15.60 4.79 -5.01
N LYS A 219 -15.88 4.42 -3.74
CA LYS A 219 -16.97 4.98 -2.92
C LYS A 219 -16.56 6.24 -2.13
N GLY A 220 -15.36 6.74 -2.33
CA GLY A 220 -14.85 7.93 -1.65
C GLY A 220 -14.69 7.78 -0.13
N ARG A 221 -14.44 6.57 0.38
CA ARG A 221 -14.23 6.35 1.81
C ARG A 221 -12.82 6.75 2.24
N ALA A 222 -12.69 7.51 3.31
CA ALA A 222 -11.39 7.95 3.83
C ALA A 222 -10.54 6.79 4.40
N LYS A 223 -11.17 5.77 4.98
CA LYS A 223 -10.46 4.62 5.60
C LYS A 223 -11.26 3.33 5.42
N VAL A 224 -10.54 2.24 5.19
CA VAL A 224 -11.04 0.87 5.31
C VAL A 224 -10.03 0.00 6.05
N SER A 225 -10.49 -0.67 7.10
CA SER A 225 -9.71 -1.67 7.85
C SER A 225 -10.09 -3.08 7.37
N ILE A 226 -9.11 -3.96 7.13
CA ILE A 226 -9.32 -5.28 6.54
C ILE A 226 -8.41 -6.33 7.24
N PRO A 227 -8.97 -7.36 7.84
CA PRO A 227 -10.37 -7.61 8.18
C PRO A 227 -10.83 -6.68 9.32
N GLY A 228 -11.97 -5.99 9.12
CA GLY A 228 -12.40 -4.90 10.00
C GLY A 228 -12.52 -5.29 11.47
N ILE A 229 -13.27 -6.35 11.77
CA ILE A 229 -13.57 -6.75 13.16
C ILE A 229 -12.32 -7.27 13.88
N TRP A 230 -11.51 -8.08 13.23
CA TRP A 230 -10.30 -8.64 13.84
C TRP A 230 -9.26 -7.58 14.12
N ASN A 231 -9.07 -6.63 13.21
CA ASN A 231 -8.17 -5.50 13.46
C ASN A 231 -8.66 -4.66 14.64
N THR A 232 -9.96 -4.42 14.77
CA THR A 232 -10.52 -3.67 15.90
C THR A 232 -10.29 -4.40 17.23
N ILE A 233 -10.54 -5.71 17.26
CA ILE A 233 -10.30 -6.54 18.45
C ILE A 233 -8.80 -6.51 18.81
N LEU A 234 -7.92 -6.72 17.84
CA LEU A 234 -6.49 -6.72 18.07
C LEU A 234 -6.00 -5.37 18.61
N LEU A 235 -6.41 -4.27 18.00
CA LEU A 235 -6.04 -2.92 18.46
C LEU A 235 -6.53 -2.66 19.89
N PHE A 236 -7.75 -3.08 20.22
CA PHE A 236 -8.29 -2.97 21.57
C PHE A 236 -7.48 -3.79 22.58
N LEU A 237 -7.15 -5.05 22.24
CA LEU A 237 -6.36 -5.91 23.12
C LEU A 237 -4.94 -5.35 23.34
N VAL A 238 -4.28 -4.90 22.27
CA VAL A 238 -2.91 -4.34 22.36
C VAL A 238 -2.90 -3.04 23.17
N ALA A 239 -3.92 -2.19 23.03
CA ALA A 239 -4.04 -0.96 23.82
C ALA A 239 -4.14 -1.21 25.34
N LEU A 240 -4.61 -2.40 25.75
CA LEU A 240 -4.69 -2.80 27.15
C LEU A 240 -3.38 -3.40 27.70
N VAL A 241 -2.40 -3.68 26.82
CA VAL A 241 -1.12 -4.28 27.25
C VAL A 241 -0.16 -3.20 27.74
N PRO A 242 0.23 -3.22 29.02
CA PRO A 242 1.25 -2.30 29.54
C PRO A 242 2.58 -2.49 28.76
N THR A 243 3.26 -1.38 28.47
CA THR A 243 4.54 -1.40 27.72
C THR A 243 5.61 -2.30 28.36
N GLY A 244 5.58 -2.48 29.70
CA GLY A 244 6.46 -3.42 30.40
C GLY A 244 6.20 -4.89 30.05
N LEU A 245 4.95 -5.26 29.74
CA LEU A 245 4.59 -6.62 29.36
C LEU A 245 4.99 -6.94 27.91
N LEU A 246 5.08 -5.95 27.04
CA LEU A 246 5.59 -6.10 25.66
C LEU A 246 7.04 -6.61 25.65
N ARG A 247 7.85 -6.24 26.66
CA ARG A 247 9.22 -6.78 26.85
C ARG A 247 9.25 -8.27 27.18
N LEU A 248 8.27 -8.75 27.94
CA LEU A 248 8.18 -10.18 28.31
C LEU A 248 7.75 -11.05 27.12
N ILE A 249 6.84 -10.55 26.29
CA ILE A 249 6.37 -11.24 25.08
C ILE A 249 7.51 -11.41 24.07
N ARG A 250 8.43 -10.44 23.98
CA ARG A 250 9.67 -10.53 23.18
C ARG A 250 10.48 -11.79 23.51
N ASN A 251 10.63 -12.12 24.81
CA ASN A 251 11.46 -13.24 25.26
C ASN A 251 10.84 -14.61 24.94
N TRP A 252 9.57 -14.66 24.56
CA TRP A 252 8.86 -15.90 24.26
C TRP A 252 8.86 -16.26 22.76
N GLY A 253 9.46 -15.42 21.89
CA GLY A 253 9.62 -15.71 20.45
C GLY A 253 8.30 -15.94 19.71
N ILE A 254 7.24 -15.25 20.14
CA ILE A 254 5.88 -15.40 19.59
C ILE A 254 5.68 -14.50 18.35
N PHE A 255 6.62 -13.53 18.15
CA PHE A 255 6.67 -12.64 16.99
C PHE A 255 8.08 -12.60 16.42
#